data_2dcb74d8fcb23a98d06997c08fc45e80
#
_entry.id   2dcb74d8fcb23a98d06997c08fc45e80
#
_cell.length_a   1.000
_cell.length_b   1.000
_cell.length_c   1.000
_cell.angle_alpha   90.00
_cell.angle_beta   90.00
_cell.angle_gamma   90.00
#
_symmetry.space_group_name_H-M   'P 1'
#
loop_
_entity.id
_entity.type
_entity.pdbx_description
1 polymer ?
#
loop_
_entity_poly.entity_id
_entity_poly.type
_entity_poly.pdbx_seq_one_letter_code
_entity_poly.pdbx_strand_id
1 'polypeptide(L)'
;MANENSTPTEQTHQSKWPTFAAMIATSIVTMFVLKYSNVYEAGHIWFSQTRMWMALMMGMAMIVIMLGFMWGMYRTFQTKVMVMIGALIGFALFLFLARSQATVDDQAYMKAMIPHHSIAVLTSRRAQISDPRVRELADAIIEAQVKEIAQMELLLEDLETNGEMGDGTPLPPRTAALTPELQAEAEAAIGREVTPEMREELDSSR
;
A
#
# COMPACT_ATOMS: atom_id res chain seq x y z
N MET A 1 28.86 65.15 -14.38
CA MET A 1 27.98 64.81 -13.25
C MET A 1 27.11 63.74 -13.77
N ALA A 2 27.51 62.51 -13.52
CA ALA A 2 26.73 61.29 -13.85
C ALA A 2 25.91 60.95 -12.64
N ASN A 3 24.59 60.86 -12.83
CA ASN A 3 23.64 60.46 -11.81
C ASN A 3 23.39 58.96 -11.96
N GLU A 4 24.13 58.14 -11.23
CA GLU A 4 23.88 56.73 -11.08
C GLU A 4 22.79 56.52 -10.02
N ASN A 5 21.57 56.49 -10.47
CA ASN A 5 20.45 55.98 -9.66
C ASN A 5 20.10 54.56 -10.11
N SER A 6 20.99 53.63 -9.76
CA SER A 6 20.67 52.19 -9.85
C SER A 6 19.73 51.83 -8.70
N THR A 7 18.44 51.77 -9.00
CA THR A 7 17.42 51.14 -8.16
C THR A 7 17.81 49.69 -7.88
N PRO A 8 17.82 49.22 -6.62
CA PRO A 8 18.01 47.80 -6.31
C PRO A 8 16.84 47.05 -6.91
N THR A 9 17.14 46.14 -7.81
CA THR A 9 16.18 45.14 -8.33
C THR A 9 15.57 44.44 -7.14
N GLU A 10 14.30 44.68 -6.87
CA GLU A 10 13.48 43.86 -5.98
C GLU A 10 13.53 42.44 -6.51
N GLN A 11 14.43 41.64 -5.95
CA GLN A 11 14.37 40.19 -6.10
C GLN A 11 13.03 39.76 -5.43
N THR A 12 12.02 39.53 -6.26
CA THR A 12 10.77 38.92 -5.87
C THR A 12 11.10 37.61 -5.13
N HIS A 13 10.97 37.66 -3.84
CA HIS A 13 11.26 36.54 -2.94
C HIS A 13 10.12 35.50 -3.13
N GLN A 14 10.22 34.77 -4.25
CA GLN A 14 9.24 33.75 -4.62
C GLN A 14 9.13 32.73 -3.47
N SER A 15 7.92 32.58 -2.96
CA SER A 15 7.64 31.61 -1.88
C SER A 15 8.09 30.20 -2.30
N LYS A 16 8.88 29.51 -1.48
CA LYS A 16 9.34 28.14 -1.74
C LYS A 16 8.25 27.08 -1.50
N TRP A 17 7.09 27.47 -1.01
CA TRP A 17 5.96 26.58 -0.72
C TRP A 17 5.36 25.90 -1.97
N PRO A 18 5.15 26.59 -3.11
CA PRO A 18 4.68 25.92 -4.33
C PRO A 18 5.62 24.82 -4.82
N THR A 19 6.94 25.08 -4.77
CA THR A 19 7.96 24.08 -5.14
C THR A 19 7.92 22.87 -4.20
N PHE A 20 7.76 23.10 -2.88
CA PHE A 20 7.60 22.04 -1.89
C PHE A 20 6.34 21.20 -2.17
N ALA A 21 5.21 21.87 -2.39
CA ALA A 21 3.94 21.19 -2.71
C ALA A 21 4.05 20.37 -4.00
N ALA A 22 4.66 20.93 -5.06
CA ALA A 22 4.88 20.23 -6.31
C ALA A 22 5.79 19.00 -6.14
N MET A 23 6.86 19.12 -5.35
CA MET A 23 7.76 18.01 -5.04
C MET A 23 7.01 16.87 -4.32
N ILE A 24 6.22 17.18 -3.30
CA ILE A 24 5.42 16.20 -2.57
C ILE A 24 4.39 15.55 -3.50
N ALA A 25 3.64 16.34 -4.28
CA ALA A 25 2.63 15.83 -5.22
C ALA A 25 3.26 14.89 -6.26
N THR A 26 4.37 15.28 -6.87
CA THR A 26 5.10 14.43 -7.82
C THR A 26 5.58 13.14 -7.16
N SER A 27 6.10 13.21 -5.93
CA SER A 27 6.55 12.03 -5.19
C SER A 27 5.39 11.06 -4.89
N ILE A 28 4.22 11.58 -4.49
CA ILE A 28 3.02 10.75 -4.24
C ILE A 28 2.60 10.02 -5.51
N VAL A 29 2.49 10.75 -6.63
CA VAL A 29 2.12 10.16 -7.94
C VAL A 29 3.14 9.11 -8.36
N THR A 30 4.43 9.43 -8.27
CA THR A 30 5.50 8.49 -8.61
C THR A 30 5.44 7.23 -7.74
N MET A 31 5.30 7.37 -6.42
CA MET A 31 5.16 6.23 -5.51
C MET A 31 3.92 5.39 -5.82
N PHE A 32 2.79 6.02 -6.16
CA PHE A 32 1.58 5.31 -6.52
C PHE A 32 1.79 4.47 -7.79
N VAL A 33 2.36 5.06 -8.84
CA VAL A 33 2.66 4.36 -10.10
C VAL A 33 3.66 3.23 -9.90
N LEU A 34 4.76 3.49 -9.17
CA LEU A 34 5.80 2.49 -8.93
C LEU A 34 5.31 1.28 -8.13
N LYS A 35 4.24 1.41 -7.34
CA LYS A 35 3.61 0.27 -6.65
C LYS A 35 3.02 -0.80 -7.58
N TYR A 36 2.88 -0.51 -8.86
CA TYR A 36 2.42 -1.46 -9.87
C TYR A 36 3.56 -2.10 -10.68
N SER A 37 4.81 -1.67 -10.46
CA SER A 37 5.97 -2.20 -11.21
C SER A 37 6.30 -3.67 -10.91
N ASN A 38 5.78 -4.22 -9.83
CA ASN A 38 6.06 -5.58 -9.35
C ASN A 38 4.89 -6.55 -9.54
N VAL A 39 3.92 -6.27 -10.40
CA VAL A 39 2.93 -7.26 -10.83
C VAL A 39 3.55 -8.27 -11.80
N TYR A 40 3.03 -9.50 -11.83
CA TYR A 40 3.54 -10.57 -12.69
C TYR A 40 3.24 -10.30 -14.18
N GLU A 41 2.02 -9.83 -14.48
CA GLU A 41 1.54 -9.51 -15.83
C GLU A 41 0.92 -8.11 -15.89
N ALA A 42 1.07 -7.43 -17.02
CA ALA A 42 0.52 -6.09 -17.21
C ALA A 42 -1.02 -6.06 -17.14
N GLY A 43 -1.70 -7.15 -17.52
CA GLY A 43 -3.14 -7.31 -17.39
C GLY A 43 -3.65 -7.24 -15.94
N HIS A 44 -2.79 -7.50 -14.96
CA HIS A 44 -3.14 -7.43 -13.53
C HIS A 44 -3.01 -6.02 -12.93
N ILE A 45 -2.79 -4.98 -13.75
CA ILE A 45 -2.74 -3.58 -13.31
C ILE A 45 -4.16 -3.03 -13.22
N TRP A 46 -4.77 -3.13 -12.05
CA TRP A 46 -6.06 -2.56 -11.72
C TRP A 46 -5.90 -1.42 -10.73
N PHE A 47 -6.76 -0.38 -10.84
CA PHE A 47 -6.75 0.72 -9.89
C PHE A 47 -7.12 0.20 -8.49
N SER A 48 -6.21 0.39 -7.53
CA SER A 48 -6.40 -0.03 -6.14
C SER A 48 -6.58 1.18 -5.23
N GLN A 49 -7.79 1.33 -4.69
CA GLN A 49 -8.12 2.38 -3.74
C GLN A 49 -7.27 2.29 -2.47
N THR A 50 -7.04 1.08 -1.97
CA THR A 50 -6.15 0.84 -0.82
C THR A 50 -4.72 1.31 -1.08
N ARG A 51 -4.17 1.03 -2.28
CA ARG A 51 -2.83 1.54 -2.67
C ARG A 51 -2.79 3.06 -2.75
N MET A 52 -3.90 3.69 -3.17
CA MET A 52 -4.03 5.14 -3.19
C MET A 52 -3.97 5.71 -1.77
N TRP A 53 -4.76 5.18 -0.83
CA TRP A 53 -4.70 5.61 0.58
C TRP A 53 -3.30 5.44 1.18
N MET A 54 -2.64 4.32 0.90
CA MET A 54 -1.26 4.10 1.33
C MET A 54 -0.27 5.09 0.72
N ALA A 55 -0.42 5.46 -0.56
CA ALA A 55 0.45 6.45 -1.20
C ALA A 55 0.25 7.84 -0.59
N LEU A 56 -0.99 8.23 -0.32
CA LEU A 56 -1.32 9.49 0.35
C LEU A 56 -0.78 9.52 1.78
N MET A 57 -0.95 8.45 2.54
CA MET A 57 -0.38 8.30 3.89
C MET A 57 1.14 8.48 3.88
N MET A 58 1.85 7.84 2.94
CA MET A 58 3.30 8.02 2.79
C MET A 58 3.68 9.46 2.40
N GLY A 59 2.86 10.12 1.57
CA GLY A 59 3.02 11.52 1.24
C GLY A 59 2.90 12.43 2.46
N MET A 60 1.96 12.17 3.36
CA MET A 60 1.81 12.92 4.62
C MET A 60 3.04 12.72 5.53
N ALA A 61 3.52 11.50 5.66
CA ALA A 61 4.77 11.22 6.39
C ALA A 61 5.98 11.95 5.77
N MET A 62 6.04 11.99 4.44
CA MET A 62 7.09 12.72 3.72
C MET A 62 7.05 14.22 4.00
N ILE A 63 5.85 14.84 4.07
CA ILE A 63 5.71 16.25 4.45
C ILE A 63 6.31 16.49 5.84
N VAL A 64 5.99 15.66 6.82
CA VAL A 64 6.52 15.78 8.20
C VAL A 64 8.04 15.70 8.20
N ILE A 65 8.61 14.69 7.56
CA ILE A 65 10.06 14.46 7.51
C ILE A 65 10.76 15.60 6.77
N MET A 66 10.34 15.91 5.55
CA MET A 66 10.99 16.93 4.72
C MET A 66 10.89 18.32 5.34
N LEU A 67 9.72 18.68 5.89
CA LEU A 67 9.56 19.96 6.57
C LEU A 67 10.43 20.03 7.84
N GLY A 68 10.59 18.92 8.57
CA GLY A 68 11.48 18.82 9.72
C GLY A 68 12.94 19.12 9.35
N PHE A 69 13.47 18.46 8.32
CA PHE A 69 14.82 18.70 7.84
C PHE A 69 15.01 20.10 7.22
N MET A 70 13.99 20.64 6.55
CA MET A 70 14.03 21.92 5.88
C MET A 70 13.48 23.06 6.76
N TRP A 71 13.36 22.88 8.08
CA TRP A 71 12.72 23.81 9.00
C TRP A 71 13.29 25.22 8.93
N GLY A 72 14.62 25.34 8.82
CA GLY A 72 15.32 26.65 8.71
C GLY A 72 15.10 27.38 7.39
N MET A 73 14.68 26.67 6.31
CA MET A 73 14.52 27.25 4.98
C MET A 73 13.23 28.08 4.86
N TYR A 74 12.21 27.77 5.67
CA TYR A 74 10.92 28.47 5.67
C TYR A 74 10.84 29.48 6.81
N ARG A 75 10.52 30.74 6.50
CA ARG A 75 10.54 31.83 7.48
C ARG A 75 9.34 31.85 8.42
N THR A 76 8.13 31.60 7.89
CA THR A 76 6.87 31.75 8.64
C THR A 76 6.63 30.57 9.57
N PHE A 77 6.81 30.78 10.88
CA PHE A 77 6.61 29.74 11.90
C PHE A 77 5.19 29.18 11.88
N GLN A 78 4.16 30.04 11.82
CA GLN A 78 2.75 29.63 11.81
C GLN A 78 2.42 28.71 10.64
N THR A 79 2.90 29.02 9.42
CA THR A 79 2.69 28.16 8.23
C THR A 79 3.34 26.81 8.41
N LYS A 80 4.55 26.74 8.96
CA LYS A 80 5.23 25.47 9.24
C LYS A 80 4.42 24.60 10.20
N VAL A 81 3.94 25.18 11.28
CA VAL A 81 3.14 24.47 12.28
C VAL A 81 1.81 24.00 11.69
N MET A 82 1.11 24.86 10.93
CA MET A 82 -0.15 24.47 10.27
C MET A 82 0.06 23.31 9.28
N VAL A 83 1.10 23.35 8.45
CA VAL A 83 1.42 22.27 7.49
C VAL A 83 1.78 20.99 8.24
N MET A 84 2.55 21.07 9.31
CA MET A 84 2.91 19.92 10.15
C MET A 84 1.67 19.27 10.78
N ILE A 85 0.80 20.07 11.40
CA ILE A 85 -0.43 19.56 12.01
C ILE A 85 -1.36 18.96 10.93
N GLY A 86 -1.53 19.65 9.80
CA GLY A 86 -2.31 19.14 8.68
C GLY A 86 -1.78 17.81 8.14
N ALA A 87 -0.47 17.66 8.03
CA ALA A 87 0.16 16.41 7.60
C ALA A 87 -0.04 15.27 8.62
N LEU A 88 0.04 15.55 9.92
CA LEU A 88 -0.22 14.54 10.96
C LEU A 88 -1.69 14.10 10.97
N ILE A 89 -2.63 15.03 10.83
CA ILE A 89 -4.06 14.73 10.72
C ILE A 89 -4.32 13.91 9.45
N GLY A 90 -3.77 14.34 8.31
CA GLY A 90 -3.88 13.62 7.03
C GLY A 90 -3.29 12.22 7.11
N PHE A 91 -2.15 12.04 7.76
CA PHE A 91 -1.54 10.74 8.02
C PHE A 91 -2.50 9.82 8.79
N ALA A 92 -3.04 10.30 9.91
CA ALA A 92 -3.98 9.53 10.73
C ALA A 92 -5.26 9.17 9.94
N LEU A 93 -5.79 10.11 9.16
CA LEU A 93 -6.96 9.88 8.30
C LEU A 93 -6.70 8.80 7.24
N PHE A 94 -5.63 8.93 6.47
CA PHE A 94 -5.32 7.96 5.41
C PHE A 94 -4.92 6.59 5.97
N LEU A 95 -4.27 6.55 7.14
CA LEU A 95 -4.03 5.31 7.87
C LEU A 95 -5.35 4.65 8.29
N PHE A 96 -6.30 5.43 8.81
CA PHE A 96 -7.62 4.92 9.17
C PHE A 96 -8.35 4.37 7.94
N LEU A 97 -8.41 5.11 6.82
CA LEU A 97 -9.06 4.65 5.58
C LEU A 97 -8.41 3.38 5.01
N ALA A 98 -7.07 3.31 5.05
CA ALA A 98 -6.34 2.13 4.58
C ALA A 98 -6.56 0.90 5.48
N ARG A 99 -6.74 1.07 6.78
CA ARG A 99 -6.93 -0.05 7.72
C ARG A 99 -8.37 -0.47 7.90
N SER A 100 -9.31 0.48 7.95
CA SER A 100 -10.73 0.19 8.12
C SER A 100 -11.39 -0.37 6.86
N GLN A 101 -10.79 -0.13 5.68
CA GLN A 101 -11.37 -0.47 4.37
C GLN A 101 -12.82 0.06 4.18
N ALA A 102 -13.22 1.08 4.95
CA ALA A 102 -14.59 1.59 5.02
C ALA A 102 -15.12 2.17 3.68
N THR A 103 -14.23 2.48 2.75
CA THR A 103 -14.57 2.99 1.41
C THR A 103 -14.39 1.96 0.31
N VAL A 104 -14.09 0.71 0.66
CA VAL A 104 -13.79 -0.37 -0.28
C VAL A 104 -15.02 -1.24 -0.42
N ASP A 105 -15.67 -1.16 -1.57
CA ASP A 105 -16.76 -2.02 -2.00
C ASP A 105 -16.23 -3.32 -2.66
N ASP A 106 -17.12 -4.19 -3.12
CA ASP A 106 -16.79 -5.48 -3.72
C ASP A 106 -15.87 -5.35 -4.94
N GLN A 107 -16.17 -4.40 -5.83
CA GLN A 107 -15.33 -4.17 -7.01
C GLN A 107 -13.97 -3.57 -6.64
N ALA A 108 -13.94 -2.58 -5.73
CA ALA A 108 -12.69 -1.97 -5.27
C ALA A 108 -11.81 -2.98 -4.52
N TYR A 109 -12.43 -3.91 -3.77
CA TYR A 109 -11.75 -5.04 -3.14
C TYR A 109 -11.05 -5.91 -4.18
N MET A 110 -11.78 -6.44 -5.18
CA MET A 110 -11.20 -7.31 -6.19
C MET A 110 -10.13 -6.60 -7.02
N LYS A 111 -10.39 -5.35 -7.46
CA LYS A 111 -9.40 -4.51 -8.17
C LYS A 111 -8.13 -4.23 -7.34
N ALA A 112 -8.21 -4.27 -6.02
CA ALA A 112 -7.04 -4.16 -5.14
C ALA A 112 -6.32 -5.52 -4.94
N MET A 113 -7.07 -6.62 -4.89
CA MET A 113 -6.55 -7.96 -4.65
C MET A 113 -5.86 -8.57 -5.87
N ILE A 114 -6.35 -8.35 -7.09
CA ILE A 114 -5.70 -8.86 -8.32
C ILE A 114 -4.21 -8.49 -8.39
N PRO A 115 -3.80 -7.21 -8.32
CA PRO A 115 -2.38 -6.89 -8.32
C PRO A 115 -1.64 -7.35 -7.05
N HIS A 116 -2.32 -7.57 -5.93
CA HIS A 116 -1.71 -8.14 -4.72
C HIS A 116 -1.35 -9.62 -4.94
N HIS A 117 -2.27 -10.42 -5.47
CA HIS A 117 -2.05 -11.83 -5.79
C HIS A 117 -1.00 -11.97 -6.91
N SER A 118 -1.01 -11.09 -7.88
CA SER A 118 0.00 -11.06 -8.95
C SER A 118 1.43 -10.90 -8.42
N ILE A 119 1.65 -10.13 -7.35
CA ILE A 119 2.96 -10.03 -6.68
C ILE A 119 3.35 -11.36 -6.05
N ALA A 120 2.42 -12.08 -5.43
CA ALA A 120 2.70 -13.38 -4.82
C ALA A 120 3.12 -14.40 -5.89
N VAL A 121 2.46 -14.42 -7.06
CA VAL A 121 2.87 -15.24 -8.22
C VAL A 121 4.28 -14.86 -8.68
N LEU A 122 4.57 -13.56 -8.84
CA LEU A 122 5.89 -13.07 -9.27
C LEU A 122 6.99 -13.54 -8.33
N THR A 123 6.80 -13.34 -7.02
CA THR A 123 7.81 -13.65 -6.01
C THR A 123 8.02 -15.15 -5.84
N SER A 124 6.93 -15.93 -5.76
CA SER A 124 7.00 -17.40 -5.65
C SER A 124 7.66 -18.06 -6.86
N ARG A 125 7.46 -17.48 -8.05
CA ARG A 125 8.04 -18.02 -9.30
C ARG A 125 9.51 -17.65 -9.47
N ARG A 126 9.95 -16.46 -9.05
CA ARG A 126 11.29 -15.92 -9.32
C ARG A 126 12.27 -16.10 -8.17
N ALA A 127 11.80 -16.43 -6.97
CA ALA A 127 12.68 -16.67 -5.82
C ALA A 127 13.61 -17.86 -6.05
N GLN A 128 14.85 -17.75 -5.58
CA GLN A 128 15.88 -18.78 -5.64
C GLN A 128 15.67 -19.80 -4.50
N ILE A 129 14.59 -20.58 -4.59
CA ILE A 129 14.19 -21.54 -3.55
C ILE A 129 14.93 -22.86 -3.76
N SER A 130 15.69 -23.31 -2.75
CA SER A 130 16.48 -24.54 -2.77
C SER A 130 15.91 -25.65 -1.87
N ASP A 131 15.15 -25.32 -0.82
CA ASP A 131 14.48 -26.34 0.01
C ASP A 131 13.23 -26.86 -0.70
N PRO A 132 13.11 -28.18 -0.93
CA PRO A 132 11.97 -28.77 -1.64
C PRO A 132 10.62 -28.46 -1.01
N ARG A 133 10.53 -28.39 0.33
CA ARG A 133 9.29 -28.10 1.06
C ARG A 133 8.84 -26.65 0.85
N VAL A 134 9.82 -25.72 0.83
CA VAL A 134 9.54 -24.30 0.53
C VAL A 134 9.14 -24.16 -0.94
N ARG A 135 9.73 -24.95 -1.85
CA ARG A 135 9.34 -24.95 -3.26
C ARG A 135 7.92 -25.48 -3.45
N GLU A 136 7.57 -26.57 -2.78
CA GLU A 136 6.21 -27.14 -2.81
C GLU A 136 5.16 -26.13 -2.29
N LEU A 137 5.44 -25.47 -1.16
CA LEU A 137 4.56 -24.39 -0.65
C LEU A 137 4.44 -23.24 -1.66
N ALA A 138 5.55 -22.80 -2.25
CA ALA A 138 5.53 -21.71 -3.22
C ALA A 138 4.76 -22.09 -4.51
N ASP A 139 4.81 -23.35 -4.93
CA ASP A 139 4.05 -23.84 -6.09
C ASP A 139 2.55 -23.90 -5.77
N ALA A 140 2.17 -24.36 -4.57
CA ALA A 140 0.78 -24.31 -4.09
C ALA A 140 0.25 -22.86 -4.01
N ILE A 141 1.08 -21.91 -3.57
CA ILE A 141 0.74 -20.47 -3.58
C ILE A 141 0.49 -20.00 -5.02
N ILE A 142 1.37 -20.33 -5.97
CA ILE A 142 1.19 -19.95 -7.38
C ILE A 142 -0.16 -20.44 -7.90
N GLU A 143 -0.48 -21.73 -7.72
CA GLU A 143 -1.73 -22.32 -8.20
C GLU A 143 -2.96 -21.63 -7.59
N ALA A 144 -2.97 -21.45 -6.27
CA ALA A 144 -4.06 -20.77 -5.57
C ALA A 144 -4.25 -19.34 -6.08
N GLN A 145 -3.17 -18.56 -6.17
CA GLN A 145 -3.23 -17.15 -6.56
C GLN A 145 -3.65 -16.95 -8.02
N VAL A 146 -3.18 -17.78 -8.94
CA VAL A 146 -3.62 -17.74 -10.37
C VAL A 146 -5.11 -18.03 -10.48
N LYS A 147 -5.61 -19.05 -9.76
CA LYS A 147 -7.04 -19.37 -9.72
C LYS A 147 -7.88 -18.22 -9.15
N GLU A 148 -7.42 -17.63 -8.05
CA GLU A 148 -8.14 -16.53 -7.39
C GLU A 148 -8.15 -15.25 -8.24
N ILE A 149 -7.06 -14.95 -8.97
CA ILE A 149 -7.05 -13.86 -9.95
C ILE A 149 -8.14 -14.08 -11.01
N ALA A 150 -8.16 -15.25 -11.64
CA ALA A 150 -9.16 -15.58 -12.64
C ALA A 150 -10.60 -15.50 -12.10
N GLN A 151 -10.83 -15.95 -10.87
CA GLN A 151 -12.14 -15.83 -10.22
C GLN A 151 -12.54 -14.37 -9.99
N MET A 152 -11.63 -13.51 -9.55
CA MET A 152 -11.90 -12.09 -9.35
C MET A 152 -12.19 -11.36 -10.66
N GLU A 153 -11.48 -11.69 -11.75
CA GLU A 153 -11.71 -11.12 -13.07
C GLU A 153 -13.11 -11.49 -13.61
N LEU A 154 -13.51 -12.76 -13.49
CA LEU A 154 -14.83 -13.23 -13.87
C LEU A 154 -15.94 -12.58 -13.02
N LEU A 155 -15.74 -12.42 -11.71
CA LEU A 155 -16.69 -11.76 -10.83
C LEU A 155 -16.81 -10.26 -11.15
N LEU A 156 -15.72 -9.59 -11.53
CA LEU A 156 -15.77 -8.19 -11.97
C LEU A 156 -16.61 -8.03 -13.22
N GLU A 157 -16.45 -8.92 -14.21
CA GLU A 157 -17.25 -8.93 -15.45
C GLU A 157 -18.74 -9.23 -15.16
N ASP A 158 -19.01 -10.17 -14.25
CA ASP A 158 -20.38 -10.53 -13.83
C ASP A 158 -21.07 -9.37 -13.11
N LEU A 159 -20.38 -8.70 -12.17
CA LEU A 159 -20.91 -7.54 -11.47
C LEU A 159 -21.16 -6.34 -12.39
N GLU A 160 -20.34 -6.14 -13.42
CA GLU A 160 -20.54 -5.09 -14.41
C GLU A 160 -21.76 -5.38 -15.31
N THR A 161 -22.03 -6.66 -15.61
CA THR A 161 -23.09 -7.08 -16.53
C THR A 161 -24.42 -7.28 -15.83
N ASN A 162 -24.43 -7.94 -14.69
CA ASN A 162 -25.64 -8.42 -14.00
C ASN A 162 -25.94 -7.67 -12.69
N GLY A 163 -24.96 -6.89 -12.18
CA GLY A 163 -25.07 -6.20 -10.89
C GLY A 163 -24.79 -7.12 -9.70
N GLU A 164 -24.93 -6.55 -8.49
CA GLU A 164 -24.73 -7.28 -7.23
C GLU A 164 -25.92 -8.23 -6.95
N MET A 165 -25.61 -9.42 -6.46
CA MET A 165 -26.65 -10.41 -6.10
C MET A 165 -27.26 -10.19 -4.70
N GLY A 166 -26.67 -9.30 -3.90
CA GLY A 166 -27.11 -9.00 -2.52
C GLY A 166 -27.96 -7.74 -2.45
N ASP A 167 -28.32 -7.36 -1.21
CA ASP A 167 -29.03 -6.10 -0.89
C ASP A 167 -28.10 -4.93 -0.54
N GLY A 168 -26.77 -5.10 -0.77
CA GLY A 168 -25.74 -4.14 -0.41
C GLY A 168 -25.33 -4.18 1.08
N THR A 169 -25.89 -5.09 1.87
CA THR A 169 -25.51 -5.24 3.27
C THR A 169 -24.21 -6.05 3.37
N PRO A 170 -23.16 -5.52 4.04
CA PRO A 170 -21.91 -6.25 4.20
C PRO A 170 -22.08 -7.59 4.93
N LEU A 171 -21.54 -8.64 4.36
CA LEU A 171 -21.56 -9.99 4.97
C LEU A 171 -20.44 -10.12 6.01
N PRO A 172 -20.64 -10.85 7.12
CA PRO A 172 -19.62 -11.02 8.15
C PRO A 172 -18.43 -11.83 7.61
N PRO A 173 -17.18 -11.39 7.85
CA PRO A 173 -16.00 -12.13 7.43
C PRO A 173 -15.79 -13.39 8.28
N ARG A 174 -15.01 -14.34 7.76
CA ARG A 174 -14.49 -15.45 8.56
C ARG A 174 -13.52 -14.95 9.62
N THR A 175 -13.44 -15.66 10.75
CA THR A 175 -12.42 -15.41 11.78
C THR A 175 -11.02 -15.69 11.22
N ALA A 176 -10.12 -14.72 11.34
CA ALA A 176 -8.72 -14.87 10.92
C ALA A 176 -7.87 -15.44 12.09
N ALA A 177 -8.32 -16.53 12.69
CA ALA A 177 -7.61 -17.21 13.76
C ALA A 177 -6.99 -18.53 13.23
N LEU A 178 -5.78 -18.85 13.68
CA LEU A 178 -5.22 -20.18 13.45
C LEU A 178 -5.94 -21.17 14.35
N THR A 179 -6.77 -22.03 13.73
CA THR A 179 -7.45 -23.11 14.47
C THR A 179 -6.49 -24.27 14.70
N PRO A 180 -6.74 -25.14 15.71
CA PRO A 180 -5.90 -26.33 15.94
C PRO A 180 -5.79 -27.22 14.70
N GLU A 181 -6.84 -27.31 13.88
CA GLU A 181 -6.86 -28.08 12.63
C GLU A 181 -5.91 -27.47 11.59
N LEU A 182 -6.01 -26.15 11.37
CA LEU A 182 -5.08 -25.44 10.44
C LEU A 182 -3.64 -25.48 10.92
N GLN A 183 -3.42 -25.47 12.23
CA GLN A 183 -2.10 -25.63 12.80
C GLN A 183 -1.55 -27.04 12.53
N ALA A 184 -2.34 -28.07 12.75
CA ALA A 184 -1.95 -29.45 12.48
C ALA A 184 -1.65 -29.68 11.00
N GLU A 185 -2.45 -29.12 10.08
CA GLU A 185 -2.19 -29.17 8.64
C GLU A 185 -0.86 -28.47 8.28
N ALA A 186 -0.60 -27.31 8.85
CA ALA A 186 0.66 -26.57 8.61
C ALA A 186 1.87 -27.33 9.16
N GLU A 187 1.76 -27.96 10.35
CA GLU A 187 2.83 -28.81 10.92
C GLU A 187 3.09 -30.04 10.06
N ALA A 188 2.05 -30.71 9.59
CA ALA A 188 2.17 -31.87 8.71
C ALA A 188 2.88 -31.54 7.38
N ALA A 189 2.61 -30.35 6.83
CA ALA A 189 3.19 -29.91 5.56
C ALA A 189 4.71 -29.68 5.62
N ILE A 190 5.30 -29.45 6.80
CA ILE A 190 6.75 -29.26 6.91
C ILE A 190 7.53 -30.58 6.95
N GLY A 191 6.85 -31.74 7.07
CA GLY A 191 7.44 -33.08 6.97
C GLY A 191 8.48 -33.42 8.05
N ARG A 192 8.46 -32.72 9.20
CA ARG A 192 9.30 -33.02 10.37
C ARG A 192 8.56 -32.67 11.66
N GLU A 193 9.00 -33.26 12.77
CA GLU A 193 8.41 -32.98 14.08
C GLU A 193 8.65 -31.53 14.50
N VAL A 194 7.58 -30.85 14.91
CA VAL A 194 7.63 -29.50 15.45
C VAL A 194 7.91 -29.57 16.93
N THR A 195 9.07 -29.07 17.36
CA THR A 195 9.46 -29.07 18.77
C THR A 195 8.67 -28.03 19.57
N PRO A 196 8.53 -28.20 20.90
CA PRO A 196 7.87 -27.20 21.76
C PRO A 196 8.52 -25.82 21.66
N GLU A 197 9.84 -25.76 21.50
CA GLU A 197 10.61 -24.52 21.35
C GLU A 197 10.21 -23.76 20.06
N MET A 198 10.04 -24.47 18.96
CA MET A 198 9.57 -23.88 17.68
C MET A 198 8.16 -23.32 17.81
N ARG A 199 7.28 -23.95 18.61
CA ARG A 199 5.92 -23.46 18.85
C ARG A 199 5.92 -22.20 19.71
N GLU A 200 6.73 -22.15 20.76
CA GLU A 200 6.86 -20.99 21.62
C GLU A 200 7.42 -19.77 20.87
N GLU A 201 8.38 -19.98 19.98
CA GLU A 201 8.92 -18.93 19.10
C GLU A 201 7.87 -18.38 18.14
N LEU A 202 7.04 -19.24 17.54
CA LEU A 202 5.91 -18.87 16.68
C LEU A 202 4.84 -18.08 17.42
N ASP A 203 4.50 -18.47 18.65
CA ASP A 203 3.49 -17.79 19.48
C ASP A 203 4.00 -16.43 20.00
N SER A 204 5.29 -16.31 20.31
CA SER A 204 5.90 -15.05 20.76
C SER A 204 6.03 -14.00 19.64
N SER A 205 5.97 -14.42 18.38
CA SER A 205 6.09 -13.55 17.20
C SER A 205 4.74 -12.98 16.70
N ARG A 206 3.64 -13.30 17.37
CA ARG A 206 2.27 -12.84 17.05
C ARG A 206 1.82 -11.70 17.95
#